data_306d8c885577900c3533ec6a6708e1f5
#
_entry.id   306d8c885577900c3533ec6a6708e1f5
#
_cell.length_a   1.000
_cell.length_b   1.000
_cell.length_c   1.000
_cell.angle_alpha   90.00
_cell.angle_beta   90.00
_cell.angle_gamma   90.00
#
_symmetry.space_group_name_H-M   'P 1'
#
loop_
_entity.id
_entity.type
_entity.pdbx_description
1 polymer ?
#
loop_
_entity_poly.entity_id
_entity_poly.type
_entity_poly.pdbx_seq_one_letter_code
_entity_poly.pdbx_strand_id
1 'polypeptide(L)'
;RGHDRLKLSFGQVLTLIGPAGGRIQQMAAAHDVSKQAISAIATELEELGYLQREADPLDARQVVLQFTARGLELIADSVASVDQLEEEFAAIIGNAALKRMNTTLYTLYCGLHLEQDIFEHRDTVDLSLLARQIQQQLGNQDSQALARLLLNPSQNTR
;
A
#
# COMPACT_ATOMS: atom_id res chain seq x y z
N ARG A 1 11.46 0.29 14.31
CA ARG A 1 11.69 0.78 12.93
C ARG A 1 11.41 2.28 12.74
N GLY A 2 11.22 3.08 13.80
CA GLY A 2 11.14 4.54 13.74
C GLY A 2 9.81 5.15 13.30
N HIS A 3 8.73 4.36 13.30
CA HIS A 3 7.39 4.77 12.86
C HIS A 3 6.34 4.75 14.00
N ASP A 4 6.72 5.18 15.19
CA ASP A 4 5.93 5.02 16.45
C ASP A 4 4.66 5.89 16.50
N ARG A 5 4.50 6.85 15.60
CA ARG A 5 3.36 7.79 15.57
C ARG A 5 2.28 7.42 14.55
N LEU A 6 2.35 6.22 13.99
CA LEU A 6 1.35 5.74 13.04
C LEU A 6 0.03 5.41 13.73
N LYS A 7 -1.06 5.78 13.08
CA LYS A 7 -2.43 5.47 13.47
C LYS A 7 -3.05 4.49 12.46
N LEU A 8 -3.96 3.64 12.90
CA LEU A 8 -4.68 2.71 12.01
C LEU A 8 -5.43 3.43 10.88
N SER A 9 -5.97 4.64 11.18
CA SER A 9 -6.66 5.47 10.17
C SER A 9 -5.76 5.90 8.99
N PHE A 10 -4.44 5.91 9.16
CA PHE A 10 -3.51 6.28 8.08
C PHE A 10 -3.53 5.26 6.93
N GLY A 11 -3.85 3.99 7.22
CA GLY A 11 -4.02 2.97 6.21
C GLY A 11 -5.03 3.36 5.11
N GLN A 12 -6.11 4.07 5.47
CA GLN A 12 -7.13 4.55 4.52
C GLN A 12 -6.57 5.50 3.44
N VAL A 13 -5.48 6.19 3.73
CA VAL A 13 -4.82 7.08 2.76
C VAL A 13 -3.65 6.38 2.09
N LEU A 14 -2.77 5.75 2.89
CA LEU A 14 -1.52 5.17 2.40
C LEU A 14 -1.74 4.04 1.38
N THR A 15 -2.79 3.23 1.53
CA THR A 15 -3.10 2.11 0.62
C THR A 15 -3.64 2.54 -0.74
N LEU A 16 -4.11 3.79 -0.87
CA LEU A 16 -4.69 4.32 -2.11
C LEU A 16 -3.76 5.25 -2.89
N ILE A 17 -2.54 5.47 -2.38
CA ILE A 17 -1.54 6.26 -3.10
C ILE A 17 -0.78 5.34 -4.04
N GLY A 18 -0.96 5.58 -5.34
CA GLY A 18 -0.20 4.88 -6.39
C GLY A 18 1.01 5.67 -6.87
N PRO A 19 1.70 5.18 -7.93
CA PRO A 19 2.86 5.85 -8.53
C PRO A 19 2.56 7.25 -9.08
N ALA A 20 1.34 7.46 -9.56
CA ALA A 20 0.88 8.75 -10.05
C ALA A 20 0.39 9.68 -8.93
N GLY A 21 0.53 9.25 -7.66
CA GLY A 21 -0.06 9.91 -6.51
C GLY A 21 -1.51 9.51 -6.24
N GLY A 22 -2.09 10.11 -5.20
CA GLY A 22 -3.47 9.85 -4.80
C GLY A 22 -4.27 11.14 -4.71
N ARG A 23 -5.46 11.16 -5.31
CA ARG A 23 -6.38 12.30 -5.22
C ARG A 23 -7.31 12.14 -4.03
N ILE A 24 -7.40 13.16 -3.18
CA ILE A 24 -8.25 13.15 -1.97
C ILE A 24 -9.71 12.80 -2.29
N GLN A 25 -10.22 13.27 -3.43
CA GLN A 25 -11.59 13.00 -3.83
C GLN A 25 -11.84 11.51 -4.13
N GLN A 26 -10.89 10.86 -4.80
CA GLN A 26 -10.98 9.43 -5.12
C GLN A 26 -10.85 8.58 -3.86
N MET A 27 -9.93 8.93 -2.96
CA MET A 27 -9.76 8.25 -1.67
C MET A 27 -11.02 8.35 -0.80
N ALA A 28 -11.64 9.53 -0.75
CA ALA A 28 -12.86 9.76 0.00
C ALA A 28 -14.02 8.90 -0.53
N ALA A 29 -14.16 8.80 -1.86
CA ALA A 29 -15.16 7.96 -2.50
C ALA A 29 -14.90 6.46 -2.25
N ALA A 30 -13.63 6.02 -2.31
CA ALA A 30 -13.26 4.62 -2.12
C ALA A 30 -13.55 4.09 -0.70
N HIS A 31 -13.51 4.95 0.31
CA HIS A 31 -13.75 4.57 1.71
C HIS A 31 -15.10 5.03 2.25
N ASP A 32 -15.96 5.60 1.41
CA ASP A 32 -17.25 6.18 1.82
C ASP A 32 -17.13 7.14 3.01
N VAL A 33 -16.10 7.99 2.97
CA VAL A 33 -15.82 9.01 3.99
C VAL A 33 -15.77 10.41 3.38
N SER A 34 -15.88 11.44 4.23
CA SER A 34 -15.83 12.82 3.76
C SER A 34 -14.43 13.21 3.26
N LYS A 35 -14.38 14.12 2.26
CA LYS A 35 -13.11 14.71 1.80
C LYS A 35 -12.34 15.39 2.92
N GLN A 36 -13.07 15.98 3.89
CA GLN A 36 -12.46 16.61 5.06
C GLN A 36 -11.73 15.59 5.94
N ALA A 37 -12.30 14.38 6.13
CA ALA A 37 -11.67 13.33 6.91
C ALA A 37 -10.36 12.86 6.25
N ILE A 38 -10.40 12.59 4.94
CA ILE A 38 -9.17 12.21 4.18
C ILE A 38 -8.15 13.36 4.19
N SER A 39 -8.60 14.61 4.02
CA SER A 39 -7.70 15.77 4.04
C SER A 39 -7.03 15.96 5.41
N ALA A 40 -7.74 15.73 6.51
CA ALA A 40 -7.17 15.78 7.86
C ALA A 40 -6.09 14.71 8.06
N ILE A 41 -6.36 13.47 7.65
CA ILE A 41 -5.37 12.37 7.70
C ILE A 41 -4.15 12.71 6.81
N ALA A 42 -4.37 13.23 5.62
CA ALA A 42 -3.29 13.62 4.71
C ALA A 42 -2.40 14.71 5.32
N THR A 43 -3.00 15.73 5.94
CA THR A 43 -2.25 16.81 6.62
C THR A 43 -1.40 16.25 7.77
N GLU A 44 -1.93 15.34 8.55
CA GLU A 44 -1.18 14.71 9.64
C GLU A 44 -0.01 13.84 9.10
N LEU A 45 -0.20 13.14 7.98
CA LEU A 45 0.86 12.39 7.30
C LEU A 45 1.93 13.31 6.67
N GLU A 46 1.53 14.50 6.21
CA GLU A 46 2.48 15.53 5.74
C GLU A 46 3.31 16.09 6.90
N GLU A 47 2.69 16.41 8.05
CA GLU A 47 3.38 16.88 9.27
C GLU A 47 4.37 15.83 9.80
N LEU A 48 4.07 14.55 9.63
CA LEU A 48 4.96 13.44 9.97
C LEU A 48 6.04 13.18 8.90
N GLY A 49 5.96 13.86 7.76
CA GLY A 49 6.91 13.77 6.66
C GLY A 49 6.77 12.53 5.79
N TYR A 50 5.63 11.81 5.82
CA TYR A 50 5.40 10.64 4.98
C TYR A 50 4.85 10.99 3.61
N LEU A 51 4.07 12.06 3.51
CA LEU A 51 3.45 12.53 2.27
C LEU A 51 3.86 13.96 1.98
N GLN A 52 3.67 14.35 0.73
CA GLN A 52 3.76 15.72 0.25
C GLN A 52 2.66 15.96 -0.79
N ARG A 53 2.26 17.24 -0.94
CA ARG A 53 1.31 17.67 -1.97
C ARG A 53 2.06 18.18 -3.18
N GLU A 54 1.67 17.70 -4.36
CA GLU A 54 2.21 18.14 -5.64
C GLU A 54 1.07 18.52 -6.60
N ALA A 55 1.40 19.32 -7.61
CA ALA A 55 0.46 19.57 -8.70
C ALA A 55 0.23 18.26 -9.46
N ASP A 56 -1.04 17.97 -9.79
CA ASP A 56 -1.37 16.81 -10.60
C ASP A 56 -0.73 16.94 -12.00
N PRO A 57 0.08 15.97 -12.44
CA PRO A 57 0.74 16.04 -13.75
C PRO A 57 -0.26 16.02 -14.92
N LEU A 58 -1.50 15.57 -14.70
CA LEU A 58 -2.57 15.54 -15.71
C LEU A 58 -3.46 16.77 -15.67
N ASP A 59 -3.55 17.47 -14.53
CA ASP A 59 -4.31 18.70 -14.35
C ASP A 59 -3.68 19.55 -13.25
N ALA A 60 -2.86 20.51 -13.62
CA ALA A 60 -2.15 21.41 -12.71
C ALA A 60 -3.06 22.24 -11.76
N ARG A 61 -4.39 22.23 -11.98
CA ARG A 61 -5.37 22.83 -11.05
C ARG A 61 -5.70 21.94 -9.86
N GLN A 62 -5.34 20.66 -9.94
CA GLN A 62 -5.56 19.67 -8.89
C GLN A 62 -4.28 19.37 -8.14
N VAL A 63 -4.45 18.84 -6.94
CA VAL A 63 -3.36 18.43 -6.06
C VAL A 63 -3.45 16.93 -5.86
N VAL A 64 -2.31 16.26 -5.96
CA VAL A 64 -2.12 14.84 -5.63
C VAL A 64 -1.23 14.71 -4.40
N LEU A 65 -1.48 13.67 -3.61
CA LEU A 65 -0.62 13.24 -2.52
C LEU A 65 0.43 12.29 -3.06
N GLN A 66 1.69 12.54 -2.76
CA GLN A 66 2.82 11.69 -3.14
C GLN A 66 3.57 11.22 -1.90
N PHE A 67 4.17 10.03 -1.95
CA PHE A 67 5.09 9.58 -0.92
C PHE A 67 6.39 10.40 -0.98
N THR A 68 6.86 10.82 0.20
CA THR A 68 8.24 11.29 0.39
C THR A 68 9.19 10.09 0.46
N ALA A 69 10.51 10.32 0.52
CA ALA A 69 11.48 9.27 0.79
C ALA A 69 11.15 8.51 2.08
N ARG A 70 10.78 9.22 3.17
CA ARG A 70 10.35 8.61 4.42
C ARG A 70 9.04 7.82 4.28
N GLY A 71 8.13 8.26 3.43
CA GLY A 71 6.91 7.52 3.11
C GLY A 71 7.20 6.21 2.39
N LEU A 72 8.15 6.20 1.47
CA LEU A 72 8.60 4.98 0.78
C LEU A 72 9.33 4.02 1.73
N GLU A 73 10.14 4.52 2.67
CA GLU A 73 10.75 3.72 3.74
C GLU A 73 9.67 3.05 4.62
N LEU A 74 8.59 3.78 4.97
CA LEU A 74 7.47 3.21 5.69
C LEU A 74 6.82 2.05 4.93
N ILE A 75 6.61 2.19 3.63
CA ILE A 75 6.05 1.12 2.80
C ILE A 75 6.99 -0.10 2.80
N ALA A 76 8.29 0.11 2.61
CA ALA A 76 9.29 -0.96 2.64
C ALA A 76 9.31 -1.69 4.00
N ASP A 77 9.28 -0.95 5.11
CA ASP A 77 9.24 -1.50 6.46
C ASP A 77 7.93 -2.26 6.76
N SER A 78 6.82 -1.80 6.18
CA SER A 78 5.53 -2.49 6.29
C SER A 78 5.57 -3.84 5.60
N VAL A 79 6.13 -3.90 4.40
CA VAL A 79 6.32 -5.16 3.64
C VAL A 79 7.24 -6.12 4.41
N ALA A 80 8.41 -5.65 4.84
CA ALA A 80 9.34 -6.47 5.61
C ALA A 80 8.74 -6.99 6.94
N SER A 81 7.79 -6.26 7.51
CA SER A 81 7.08 -6.71 8.71
C SER A 81 6.08 -7.82 8.41
N VAL A 82 5.42 -7.79 7.25
CA VAL A 82 4.52 -8.86 6.79
C VAL A 82 5.33 -10.12 6.47
N ASP A 83 6.46 -9.99 5.76
CA ASP A 83 7.34 -11.12 5.45
C ASP A 83 7.82 -11.82 6.74
N GLN A 84 8.27 -11.03 7.73
CA GLN A 84 8.68 -11.56 9.03
C GLN A 84 7.53 -12.30 9.74
N LEU A 85 6.33 -11.75 9.71
CA LEU A 85 5.15 -12.38 10.30
C LEU A 85 4.80 -13.71 9.60
N GLU A 86 4.92 -13.76 8.28
CA GLU A 86 4.73 -14.99 7.50
C GLU A 86 5.77 -16.05 7.85
N GLU A 87 7.04 -15.67 8.05
CA GLU A 87 8.09 -16.57 8.52
C GLU A 87 7.78 -17.14 9.91
N GLU A 88 7.32 -16.29 10.84
CA GLU A 88 6.90 -16.71 12.20
C GLU A 88 5.71 -17.69 12.11
N PHE A 89 4.70 -17.43 11.30
CA PHE A 89 3.59 -18.34 11.11
C PHE A 89 4.03 -19.65 10.47
N ALA A 90 4.90 -19.60 9.48
CA ALA A 90 5.46 -20.79 8.84
C ALA A 90 6.26 -21.65 9.82
N ALA A 91 6.96 -21.03 10.77
CA ALA A 91 7.68 -21.75 11.82
C ALA A 91 6.75 -22.51 12.78
N ILE A 92 5.53 -21.99 13.01
CA ILE A 92 4.54 -22.59 13.93
C ILE A 92 3.76 -23.71 13.22
N ILE A 93 3.22 -23.47 12.01
CA ILE A 93 2.28 -24.39 11.35
C ILE A 93 2.88 -25.11 10.14
N GLY A 94 4.09 -24.74 9.71
CA GLY A 94 4.76 -25.23 8.51
C GLY A 94 4.30 -24.52 7.22
N ASN A 95 5.21 -24.38 6.26
CA ASN A 95 4.96 -23.67 4.98
C ASN A 95 3.76 -24.22 4.20
N ALA A 96 3.57 -25.55 4.18
CA ALA A 96 2.48 -26.17 3.45
C ALA A 96 1.10 -25.83 4.08
N ALA A 97 1.00 -25.75 5.39
CA ALA A 97 -0.23 -25.38 6.09
C ALA A 97 -0.53 -23.89 5.91
N LEU A 98 0.48 -23.02 6.04
CA LEU A 98 0.36 -21.59 5.80
C LEU A 98 -0.14 -21.31 4.38
N LYS A 99 0.45 -21.95 3.37
CA LYS A 99 0.04 -21.81 1.97
C LYS A 99 -1.42 -22.23 1.76
N ARG A 100 -1.85 -23.38 2.31
CA ARG A 100 -3.25 -23.81 2.22
C ARG A 100 -4.19 -22.81 2.89
N MET A 101 -3.84 -22.30 4.05
CA MET A 101 -4.62 -21.28 4.76
C MET A 101 -4.78 -20.02 3.91
N ASN A 102 -3.71 -19.47 3.38
CA ASN A 102 -3.74 -18.28 2.53
C ASN A 102 -4.59 -18.51 1.27
N THR A 103 -4.45 -19.67 0.61
CA THR A 103 -5.27 -20.03 -0.56
C THR A 103 -6.76 -20.11 -0.18
N THR A 104 -7.09 -20.71 0.97
CA THR A 104 -8.49 -20.84 1.42
C THR A 104 -9.09 -19.48 1.74
N LEU A 105 -8.35 -18.61 2.44
CA LEU A 105 -8.78 -17.24 2.75
C LEU A 105 -8.97 -16.42 1.48
N TYR A 106 -8.05 -16.54 0.51
CA TYR A 106 -8.19 -15.86 -0.78
C TYR A 106 -9.42 -16.35 -1.56
N THR A 107 -9.68 -17.67 -1.56
CA THR A 107 -10.89 -18.23 -2.20
C THR A 107 -12.17 -17.70 -1.56
N LEU A 108 -12.20 -17.59 -0.22
CA LEU A 108 -13.33 -17.00 0.49
C LEU A 108 -13.48 -15.51 0.16
N TYR A 109 -12.39 -14.77 0.13
CA TYR A 109 -12.36 -13.35 -0.21
C TYR A 109 -12.96 -13.11 -1.60
N CYS A 110 -12.50 -13.84 -2.62
CA CYS A 110 -13.07 -13.77 -3.98
C CYS A 110 -14.52 -14.26 -4.05
N GLY A 111 -14.84 -15.36 -3.36
CA GLY A 111 -16.19 -15.91 -3.36
C GLY A 111 -17.25 -15.03 -2.66
N LEU A 112 -16.81 -14.15 -1.77
CA LEU A 112 -17.63 -13.13 -1.12
C LEU A 112 -17.64 -11.79 -1.86
N HIS A 113 -16.96 -11.71 -3.00
CA HIS A 113 -16.82 -10.49 -3.82
C HIS A 113 -16.25 -9.29 -3.06
N LEU A 114 -15.40 -9.54 -2.06
CA LEU A 114 -14.78 -8.49 -1.25
C LEU A 114 -13.70 -7.71 -2.03
N GLU A 115 -13.24 -8.23 -3.17
CA GLU A 115 -12.35 -7.52 -4.09
C GLU A 115 -12.97 -6.25 -4.67
N GLN A 116 -14.29 -6.20 -4.82
CA GLN A 116 -14.98 -5.03 -5.39
C GLN A 116 -14.83 -3.80 -4.49
N ASP A 117 -14.82 -3.98 -3.18
CA ASP A 117 -14.71 -2.86 -2.23
C ASP A 117 -13.30 -2.27 -2.12
N ILE A 118 -12.26 -3.07 -2.43
CA ILE A 118 -10.85 -2.65 -2.24
C ILE A 118 -10.14 -2.45 -3.59
N PHE A 119 -10.51 -3.18 -4.63
CA PHE A 119 -9.75 -3.29 -5.88
C PHE A 119 -10.41 -2.65 -7.10
N GLU A 120 -11.67 -2.25 -7.09
CA GLU A 120 -12.23 -1.43 -8.17
C GLU A 120 -11.47 -0.11 -8.39
N HIS A 121 -10.72 0.32 -7.37
CA HIS A 121 -9.83 1.49 -7.43
C HIS A 121 -8.35 1.13 -7.67
N ARG A 122 -7.98 -0.16 -7.69
CA ARG A 122 -6.61 -0.62 -7.98
C ARG A 122 -6.24 -0.62 -9.46
N ASP A 123 -7.20 -0.63 -10.36
CA ASP A 123 -6.92 -0.54 -11.81
C ASP A 123 -6.25 0.78 -12.21
N THR A 124 -6.23 1.76 -11.28
CA THR A 124 -5.50 3.03 -11.47
C THR A 124 -4.10 3.03 -10.87
N VAL A 125 -3.72 2.01 -10.08
CA VAL A 125 -2.40 1.95 -9.45
C VAL A 125 -1.49 1.03 -10.25
N ASP A 126 -0.62 1.61 -11.05
CA ASP A 126 0.47 0.86 -11.69
C ASP A 126 1.51 0.47 -10.65
N LEU A 127 1.29 -0.69 -10.02
CA LEU A 127 2.19 -1.26 -9.00
C LEU A 127 3.60 -1.48 -9.55
N SER A 128 3.77 -1.67 -10.87
CA SER A 128 5.07 -1.83 -11.51
C SER A 128 5.86 -0.52 -11.50
N LEU A 129 5.18 0.60 -11.66
CA LEU A 129 5.79 1.93 -11.59
C LEU A 129 6.14 2.30 -10.14
N LEU A 130 5.28 2.00 -9.18
CA LEU A 130 5.56 2.18 -7.76
C LEU A 130 6.78 1.35 -7.32
N ALA A 131 6.84 0.08 -7.73
CA ALA A 131 7.99 -0.77 -7.47
C ALA A 131 9.29 -0.19 -8.05
N ARG A 132 9.26 0.36 -9.27
CA ARG A 132 10.43 1.03 -9.88
C ARG A 132 10.86 2.28 -9.13
N GLN A 133 9.92 3.12 -8.69
CA GLN A 133 10.22 4.31 -7.89
C GLN A 133 10.90 3.94 -6.57
N ILE A 134 10.38 2.92 -5.89
CA ILE A 134 10.97 2.40 -4.66
C ILE A 134 12.36 1.82 -4.93
N GLN A 135 12.55 1.07 -6.03
CA GLN A 135 13.85 0.56 -6.45
C GLN A 135 14.89 1.66 -6.71
N GLN A 136 14.48 2.77 -7.29
CA GLN A 136 15.36 3.89 -7.56
C GLN A 136 15.81 4.63 -6.31
N GLN A 137 14.98 4.68 -5.27
CA GLN A 137 15.23 5.48 -4.07
C GLN A 137 15.86 4.70 -2.91
N LEU A 138 15.54 3.41 -2.73
CA LEU A 138 15.95 2.61 -1.56
C LEU A 138 17.14 1.66 -1.81
N GLY A 139 17.64 1.53 -3.06
CA GLY A 139 18.71 0.58 -3.37
C GLY A 139 18.26 -0.88 -3.49
N ASN A 140 19.22 -1.79 -3.83
CA ASN A 140 18.88 -3.07 -4.49
C ASN A 140 18.33 -4.19 -3.59
N GLN A 141 18.47 -4.15 -2.26
CA GLN A 141 18.08 -5.29 -1.41
C GLN A 141 16.64 -5.21 -0.91
N ASP A 142 16.21 -4.09 -0.38
CA ASP A 142 14.85 -3.94 0.16
C ASP A 142 13.81 -3.78 -0.96
N SER A 143 14.22 -3.23 -2.10
CA SER A 143 13.36 -3.05 -3.26
C SER A 143 13.02 -4.34 -4.00
N GLN A 144 13.82 -5.41 -3.91
CA GLN A 144 13.48 -6.69 -4.55
C GLN A 144 12.32 -7.42 -3.85
N ALA A 145 12.25 -7.37 -2.53
CA ALA A 145 11.15 -7.92 -1.77
C ALA A 145 9.84 -7.19 -2.10
N LEU A 146 9.88 -5.87 -2.12
CA LEU A 146 8.73 -5.03 -2.44
C LEU A 146 8.26 -5.21 -3.89
N ALA A 147 9.20 -5.29 -4.85
CA ALA A 147 8.89 -5.54 -6.26
C ALA A 147 8.21 -6.90 -6.47
N ARG A 148 8.63 -7.94 -5.73
CA ARG A 148 7.99 -9.27 -5.78
C ARG A 148 6.55 -9.23 -5.28
N LEU A 149 6.26 -8.51 -4.20
CA LEU A 149 4.92 -8.39 -3.63
C LEU A 149 3.99 -7.55 -4.53
N LEU A 150 4.49 -6.46 -5.09
CA LEU A 150 3.69 -5.56 -5.92
C LEU A 150 3.49 -6.07 -7.35
N LEU A 151 4.45 -6.80 -7.91
CA LEU A 151 4.41 -7.27 -9.31
C LEU A 151 3.83 -8.67 -9.47
N ASN A 152 3.77 -9.50 -8.42
CA ASN A 152 3.30 -10.88 -8.48
C ASN A 152 2.41 -11.28 -7.29
N PRO A 153 1.25 -10.65 -7.08
CA PRO A 153 0.31 -11.12 -6.04
C PRO A 153 -0.21 -12.53 -6.30
N SER A 154 -0.16 -13.02 -7.55
CA SER A 154 -0.63 -14.35 -7.96
C SER A 154 0.45 -15.45 -7.98
N GLN A 155 1.73 -15.14 -7.82
CA GLN A 155 2.80 -16.16 -7.81
C GLN A 155 3.08 -16.74 -6.42
N ASN A 156 2.55 -16.16 -5.34
CA ASN A 156 2.57 -16.77 -4.01
C ASN A 156 1.54 -17.92 -3.87
N THR A 157 0.83 -18.26 -4.94
CA THR A 157 -0.15 -19.36 -5.01
C THR A 157 0.34 -20.59 -5.77
N ARG A 158 1.66 -20.74 -6.00
CA ARG A 158 2.22 -21.97 -6.52
C ARG A 158 3.09 -22.69 -5.53
#